data_69933458391a92d65642e4d6cd2f5dfc
#
_entry.id   69933458391a92d65642e4d6cd2f5dfc
#
_cell.length_a   1.000
_cell.length_b   1.000
_cell.length_c   1.000
_cell.angle_alpha   90.00
_cell.angle_beta   90.00
_cell.angle_gamma   90.00
#
_symmetry.space_group_name_H-M   'P 1'
#
loop_
_entity.id
_entity.type
_entity.pdbx_description
1 polymer ?
#
loop_
_entity_poly.entity_id
_entity_poly.type
_entity_poly.pdbx_seq_one_letter_code
_entity_poly.pdbx_strand_id
1 'polypeptide(L)'
;PQSLSCDSDYMDFASNLCEFVENNKITEYQNRISERYVNIIRRISKETGELTQSESLINKTIKDINDDFIKRNFAGVIRSIELRPLQSNDKLMQLLIEIKNFNDENTFNMGEMDLFSQDSRENVNLKAVKYLNAFSKLLKDEPSRKNLVVSDTFNLQFRIIENDNDTGWVEKIANVGSDGTDILVK
;
A
#
# COMPACT_ATOMS: atom_id res chain seq x y z
N PRO A 1 -27.44 1.35 -27.74
CA PRO A 1 -27.76 2.67 -28.26
C PRO A 1 -28.99 2.54 -29.14
N GLN A 2 -30.13 3.12 -28.70
CA GLN A 2 -31.32 3.19 -29.53
C GLN A 2 -31.00 4.18 -30.65
N SER A 3 -31.22 3.77 -31.90
CA SER A 3 -31.13 4.67 -33.04
C SER A 3 -32.36 5.57 -33.04
N LEU A 4 -32.16 6.87 -32.98
CA LEU A 4 -33.21 7.87 -33.13
C LEU A 4 -33.63 7.86 -34.61
N SER A 5 -34.88 7.49 -34.92
CA SER A 5 -35.33 7.26 -36.28
C SER A 5 -36.54 8.09 -36.68
N CYS A 6 -37.27 8.69 -35.73
CA CYS A 6 -38.42 9.53 -36.03
C CYS A 6 -38.48 10.74 -35.09
N ASP A 7 -39.30 11.75 -35.43
CA ASP A 7 -39.44 13.00 -34.66
C ASP A 7 -39.88 12.74 -33.21
N SER A 8 -40.70 11.72 -32.98
CA SER A 8 -41.12 11.31 -31.65
C SER A 8 -39.91 10.85 -30.80
N ASP A 9 -38.96 10.10 -31.39
CA ASP A 9 -37.77 9.62 -30.69
C ASP A 9 -36.89 10.80 -30.25
N TYR A 10 -36.79 11.85 -31.08
CA TYR A 10 -36.05 13.06 -30.72
C TYR A 10 -36.76 13.86 -29.61
N MET A 11 -38.08 13.94 -29.62
CA MET A 11 -38.83 14.62 -28.57
C MET A 11 -38.73 13.88 -27.24
N ASP A 12 -38.85 12.55 -27.25
CA ASP A 12 -38.68 11.71 -26.09
C ASP A 12 -37.21 11.80 -25.52
N PHE A 13 -36.25 11.81 -26.41
CA PHE A 13 -34.86 12.01 -26.02
C PHE A 13 -34.62 13.39 -25.37
N ALA A 14 -35.15 14.45 -25.98
CA ALA A 14 -35.04 15.81 -25.44
C ALA A 14 -35.76 15.94 -24.09
N SER A 15 -36.96 15.37 -23.96
CA SER A 15 -37.72 15.35 -22.70
C SER A 15 -36.94 14.61 -21.60
N ASN A 16 -36.42 13.44 -21.91
CA ASN A 16 -35.59 12.66 -20.97
C ASN A 16 -34.31 13.39 -20.56
N LEU A 17 -33.70 14.13 -21.51
CA LEU A 17 -32.50 14.93 -21.23
C LEU A 17 -32.82 16.12 -20.31
N CYS A 18 -33.95 16.82 -20.57
CA CYS A 18 -34.41 17.88 -19.70
C CYS A 18 -34.71 17.37 -18.29
N GLU A 19 -35.46 16.27 -18.18
CA GLU A 19 -35.74 15.64 -16.89
C GLU A 19 -34.47 15.23 -16.16
N PHE A 20 -33.45 14.70 -16.87
CA PHE A 20 -32.17 14.32 -16.32
C PHE A 20 -31.42 15.54 -15.74
N VAL A 21 -31.47 16.68 -16.39
CA VAL A 21 -30.86 17.94 -15.96
C VAL A 21 -31.63 18.57 -14.80
N GLU A 22 -32.96 18.69 -14.94
CA GLU A 22 -33.86 19.33 -13.96
C GLU A 22 -33.84 18.57 -12.60
N ASN A 23 -33.82 17.25 -12.64
CA ASN A 23 -33.79 16.43 -11.43
C ASN A 23 -32.39 16.32 -10.79
N ASN A 24 -31.40 17.14 -11.20
CA ASN A 24 -30.05 17.11 -10.69
C ASN A 24 -29.38 15.70 -10.70
N LYS A 25 -29.83 14.84 -11.61
CA LYS A 25 -29.31 13.45 -11.70
C LYS A 25 -27.81 13.41 -11.95
N ILE A 26 -27.26 14.41 -12.63
CA ILE A 26 -25.79 14.54 -12.82
C ILE A 26 -25.07 14.65 -11.48
N THR A 27 -25.56 15.53 -10.61
CA THR A 27 -24.99 15.72 -9.26
C THR A 27 -25.15 14.45 -8.41
N GLU A 28 -26.29 13.78 -8.51
CA GLU A 28 -26.52 12.50 -7.82
C GLU A 28 -25.52 11.42 -8.29
N TYR A 29 -25.29 11.29 -9.59
CA TYR A 29 -24.30 10.36 -10.14
C TYR A 29 -22.87 10.72 -9.72
N GLN A 30 -22.51 12.00 -9.75
CA GLN A 30 -21.19 12.46 -9.28
C GLN A 30 -20.98 12.11 -7.80
N ASN A 31 -21.97 12.34 -6.95
CA ASN A 31 -21.91 12.00 -5.54
C ASN A 31 -21.74 10.48 -5.33
N ARG A 32 -22.53 9.66 -6.01
CA ARG A 32 -22.43 8.20 -5.94
C ARG A 32 -21.06 7.68 -6.41
N ILE A 33 -20.50 8.28 -7.45
CA ILE A 33 -19.16 7.92 -7.94
C ILE A 33 -18.10 8.31 -6.90
N SER A 34 -18.19 9.51 -6.34
CA SER A 34 -17.27 9.99 -5.30
C SER A 34 -17.32 9.10 -4.06
N GLU A 35 -18.50 8.73 -3.60
CA GLU A 35 -18.68 7.80 -2.48
C GLU A 35 -18.03 6.43 -2.75
N ARG A 36 -18.14 5.92 -3.96
CA ARG A 36 -17.49 4.65 -4.34
C ARG A 36 -15.97 4.76 -4.27
N TYR A 37 -15.37 5.83 -4.78
CA TYR A 37 -13.93 6.05 -4.69
C TYR A 37 -13.47 6.13 -3.24
N VAL A 38 -14.18 6.88 -2.41
CA VAL A 38 -13.88 6.99 -0.97
C VAL A 38 -13.94 5.63 -0.29
N ASN A 39 -14.96 4.84 -0.58
CA ASN A 39 -15.11 3.51 0.02
C ASN A 39 -13.99 2.56 -0.43
N ILE A 40 -13.55 2.61 -1.68
CA ILE A 40 -12.41 1.82 -2.17
C ILE A 40 -11.13 2.26 -1.45
N ILE A 41 -10.85 3.55 -1.35
CA ILE A 41 -9.67 4.08 -0.64
C ILE A 41 -9.68 3.63 0.82
N ARG A 42 -10.81 3.76 1.52
CA ARG A 42 -10.95 3.31 2.92
C ARG A 42 -10.67 1.82 3.08
N ARG A 43 -11.18 1.00 2.15
CA ARG A 43 -10.94 -0.44 2.17
C ARG A 43 -9.47 -0.77 1.93
N ILE A 44 -8.85 -0.17 0.93
CA ILE A 44 -7.41 -0.33 0.67
C ILE A 44 -6.60 0.10 1.90
N SER A 45 -6.93 1.25 2.49
CA SER A 45 -6.26 1.77 3.69
C SER A 45 -6.37 0.81 4.87
N LYS A 46 -7.56 0.25 5.11
CA LYS A 46 -7.78 -0.73 6.18
C LYS A 46 -6.93 -1.99 5.97
N GLU A 47 -7.01 -2.62 4.81
CA GLU A 47 -6.25 -3.83 4.49
C GLU A 47 -4.73 -3.58 4.56
N THR A 48 -4.28 -2.41 4.08
CA THR A 48 -2.88 -1.99 4.20
C THR A 48 -2.48 -1.80 5.66
N GLY A 49 -3.38 -1.22 6.47
CA GLY A 49 -3.17 -1.06 7.91
C GLY A 49 -2.97 -2.39 8.63
N GLU A 50 -3.74 -3.40 8.30
CA GLU A 50 -3.61 -4.75 8.84
C GLU A 50 -2.25 -5.40 8.45
N LEU A 51 -1.81 -5.21 7.21
CA LEU A 51 -0.48 -5.66 6.77
C LEU A 51 0.64 -4.93 7.53
N THR A 52 0.56 -3.61 7.66
CA THR A 52 1.60 -2.82 8.34
C THR A 52 1.57 -2.98 9.87
N GLN A 53 0.45 -3.34 10.47
CA GLN A 53 0.39 -3.68 11.90
C GLN A 53 1.29 -4.88 12.24
N SER A 54 1.44 -5.81 11.30
CA SER A 54 2.36 -6.94 11.45
C SER A 54 3.82 -6.50 11.53
N GLU A 55 4.18 -5.30 11.04
CA GLU A 55 5.54 -4.75 11.12
C GLU A 55 6.00 -4.57 12.57
N SER A 56 5.13 -4.16 13.48
CA SER A 56 5.45 -4.06 14.91
C SER A 56 5.80 -5.42 15.50
N LEU A 57 5.07 -6.47 15.12
CA LEU A 57 5.36 -7.84 15.57
C LEU A 57 6.68 -8.35 14.98
N ILE A 58 6.96 -8.06 13.72
CA ILE A 58 8.22 -8.40 13.04
C ILE A 58 9.39 -7.73 13.75
N ASN A 59 9.30 -6.43 14.02
CA ASN A 59 10.34 -5.68 14.72
C ASN A 59 10.62 -6.25 16.12
N LYS A 60 9.56 -6.64 16.84
CA LYS A 60 9.70 -7.32 18.13
C LYS A 60 10.39 -8.67 17.98
N THR A 61 9.95 -9.49 17.03
CA THR A 61 10.55 -10.82 16.78
C THR A 61 12.02 -10.70 16.39
N ILE A 62 12.38 -9.73 15.53
CA ILE A 62 13.76 -9.47 15.13
C ILE A 62 14.59 -9.06 16.35
N LYS A 63 14.06 -8.21 17.22
CA LYS A 63 14.73 -7.84 18.48
C LYS A 63 14.96 -9.06 19.37
N ASP A 64 13.97 -9.92 19.55
CA ASP A 64 14.08 -11.12 20.36
C ASP A 64 15.14 -12.08 19.78
N ILE A 65 15.19 -12.21 18.43
CA ILE A 65 16.23 -13.00 17.73
C ILE A 65 17.63 -12.40 17.96
N ASN A 66 17.77 -11.08 17.81
CA ASN A 66 19.05 -10.41 18.04
C ASN A 66 19.51 -10.59 19.50
N ASP A 67 18.61 -10.44 20.46
CA ASP A 67 18.91 -10.66 21.88
C ASP A 67 19.32 -12.12 22.18
N ASP A 68 18.74 -13.08 21.46
CA ASP A 68 19.12 -14.49 21.57
C ASP A 68 20.50 -14.75 20.94
N PHE A 69 20.81 -14.14 19.80
CA PHE A 69 22.12 -14.25 19.18
C PHE A 69 23.24 -13.69 20.06
N ILE A 70 23.01 -12.59 20.76
CA ILE A 70 23.98 -12.01 21.71
C ILE A 70 24.28 -13.00 22.86
N LYS A 71 23.28 -13.76 23.30
CA LYS A 71 23.44 -14.74 24.40
C LYS A 71 24.16 -16.02 23.97
N ARG A 72 24.15 -16.32 22.67
CA ARG A 72 24.79 -17.54 22.14
C ARG A 72 26.30 -17.30 21.94
N ASN A 73 27.09 -18.19 22.50
CA ASN A 73 28.53 -18.22 22.24
C ASN A 73 28.77 -19.12 21.01
N PHE A 74 28.94 -18.54 19.86
CA PHE A 74 29.23 -19.25 18.60
C PHE A 74 30.73 -19.67 18.55
N ALA A 75 31.15 -20.51 19.50
CA ALA A 75 32.51 -21.04 19.63
C ALA A 75 33.62 -19.96 19.68
N GLY A 76 33.27 -18.71 20.02
CA GLY A 76 34.19 -17.58 20.09
C GLY A 76 34.62 -17.02 18.74
N VAL A 77 34.14 -17.58 17.64
CA VAL A 77 34.49 -17.13 16.26
C VAL A 77 33.59 -15.99 15.81
N ILE A 78 32.28 -16.14 16.01
CA ILE A 78 31.32 -15.10 15.66
C ILE A 78 31.07 -14.25 16.90
N ARG A 79 31.36 -12.95 16.81
CA ARG A 79 31.15 -11.99 17.89
C ARG A 79 29.72 -11.51 17.97
N SER A 80 29.12 -11.22 16.83
CA SER A 80 27.68 -10.82 16.75
C SER A 80 27.06 -11.20 15.42
N ILE A 81 25.77 -11.49 15.50
CA ILE A 81 24.87 -11.58 14.35
C ILE A 81 23.74 -10.60 14.63
N GLU A 82 23.48 -9.73 13.68
CA GLU A 82 22.44 -8.73 13.80
C GLU A 82 21.53 -8.78 12.57
N LEU A 83 20.23 -8.68 12.81
CA LEU A 83 19.22 -8.53 11.78
C LEU A 83 18.57 -7.17 11.89
N ARG A 84 18.24 -6.57 10.77
CA ARG A 84 17.36 -5.39 10.74
C ARG A 84 16.36 -5.48 9.61
N PRO A 85 15.13 -5.06 9.84
CA PRO A 85 14.15 -4.86 8.78
C PRO A 85 14.39 -3.52 8.09
N LEU A 86 14.22 -3.48 6.79
CA LEU A 86 14.13 -2.26 6.00
C LEU A 86 12.76 -2.19 5.35
N GLN A 87 12.26 -0.99 5.16
CA GLN A 87 11.03 -0.78 4.40
C GLN A 87 11.17 -1.38 3.01
N SER A 88 10.11 -2.00 2.53
CA SER A 88 10.08 -2.62 1.21
C SER A 88 10.31 -1.58 0.10
N ASN A 89 11.13 -1.94 -0.88
CA ASN A 89 11.32 -1.18 -2.10
C ASN A 89 10.25 -1.51 -3.16
N ASP A 90 9.27 -2.34 -2.81
CA ASP A 90 8.19 -2.74 -3.69
C ASP A 90 7.26 -1.56 -4.00
N LYS A 91 7.10 -1.25 -5.29
CA LYS A 91 6.33 -0.11 -5.76
C LYS A 91 4.85 -0.17 -5.36
N LEU A 92 4.29 -1.39 -5.34
CA LEU A 92 2.90 -1.58 -4.96
C LEU A 92 2.71 -1.32 -3.46
N MET A 93 3.64 -1.83 -2.62
CA MET A 93 3.61 -1.56 -1.18
C MET A 93 3.78 -0.07 -0.87
N GLN A 94 4.71 0.61 -1.54
CA GLN A 94 4.89 2.05 -1.38
C GLN A 94 3.60 2.81 -1.70
N LEU A 95 2.97 2.49 -2.83
CA LEU A 95 1.70 3.11 -3.22
C LEU A 95 0.58 2.82 -2.22
N LEU A 96 0.49 1.60 -1.69
CA LEU A 96 -0.51 1.25 -0.68
C LEU A 96 -0.32 2.03 0.63
N ILE A 97 0.93 2.22 1.05
CA ILE A 97 1.27 3.04 2.22
C ILE A 97 0.90 4.52 1.97
N GLU A 98 1.17 5.05 0.76
CA GLU A 98 0.77 6.40 0.39
C GLU A 98 -0.76 6.57 0.41
N ILE A 99 -1.52 5.59 -0.11
CA ILE A 99 -2.98 5.58 -0.08
C ILE A 99 -3.49 5.56 1.38
N LYS A 100 -2.86 4.74 2.23
CA LYS A 100 -3.20 4.68 3.66
C LYS A 100 -2.97 6.04 4.33
N ASN A 101 -1.80 6.63 4.16
CA ASN A 101 -1.47 7.92 4.74
C ASN A 101 -2.42 9.02 4.24
N PHE A 102 -2.71 9.03 2.93
CA PHE A 102 -3.70 9.93 2.35
C PHE A 102 -5.08 9.78 2.99
N ASN A 103 -5.54 8.54 3.22
CA ASN A 103 -6.81 8.29 3.90
C ASN A 103 -6.79 8.80 5.34
N ASP A 104 -5.71 8.51 6.08
CA ASP A 104 -5.59 8.90 7.49
C ASP A 104 -5.58 10.43 7.65
N GLU A 105 -4.88 11.14 6.76
CA GLU A 105 -4.84 12.62 6.73
C GLU A 105 -6.17 13.25 6.36
N ASN A 106 -6.99 12.58 5.53
CA ASN A 106 -8.21 13.14 4.99
C ASN A 106 -9.49 12.47 5.52
N THR A 107 -9.40 11.64 6.56
CA THR A 107 -10.53 10.87 7.10
C THR A 107 -11.71 11.80 7.49
N PHE A 108 -11.43 12.97 8.02
CA PHE A 108 -12.46 13.96 8.40
C PHE A 108 -13.02 14.74 7.21
N ASN A 109 -12.27 14.85 6.10
CA ASN A 109 -12.66 15.58 4.90
C ASN A 109 -13.33 14.69 3.85
N MET A 110 -13.16 13.37 3.96
CA MET A 110 -13.77 12.38 3.07
C MET A 110 -15.09 11.88 3.64
N GLY A 111 -16.19 12.53 3.33
CA GLY A 111 -17.53 11.94 3.57
C GLY A 111 -18.50 12.72 4.42
N GLU A 112 -18.13 13.81 5.07
CA GLU A 112 -19.07 14.70 5.75
C GLU A 112 -19.35 15.95 4.91
N MET A 113 -20.63 16.32 4.84
CA MET A 113 -21.08 17.55 4.18
C MET A 113 -20.76 18.76 5.06
N ASP A 114 -19.54 19.24 4.99
CA ASP A 114 -19.24 20.56 5.51
C ASP A 114 -19.52 21.58 4.40
N LEU A 115 -20.47 22.47 4.66
CA LEU A 115 -20.97 23.48 3.72
C LEU A 115 -19.91 24.50 3.26
N PHE A 116 -18.71 24.50 3.92
CA PHE A 116 -17.66 25.49 3.70
C PHE A 116 -16.44 24.97 2.95
N SER A 117 -16.40 23.70 2.52
CA SER A 117 -15.17 23.06 1.99
C SER A 117 -15.31 22.48 0.58
N GLN A 118 -16.12 23.09 -0.28
CA GLN A 118 -16.36 22.56 -1.64
C GLN A 118 -15.08 22.45 -2.48
N ASP A 119 -14.19 23.44 -2.40
CA ASP A 119 -12.90 23.45 -3.14
C ASP A 119 -11.90 22.41 -2.61
N SER A 120 -11.89 22.16 -1.30
CA SER A 120 -10.99 21.16 -0.72
C SER A 120 -11.39 19.73 -1.07
N ARG A 121 -12.68 19.45 -1.22
CA ARG A 121 -13.22 18.14 -1.62
C ARG A 121 -12.87 17.76 -3.04
N GLU A 122 -13.01 18.69 -3.96
CA GLU A 122 -12.69 18.43 -5.37
C GLU A 122 -11.22 18.03 -5.49
N ASN A 123 -10.33 18.70 -4.78
CA ASN A 123 -8.91 18.36 -4.72
C ASN A 123 -8.64 17.00 -4.07
N VAL A 124 -9.35 16.65 -3.00
CA VAL A 124 -9.24 15.33 -2.34
C VAL A 124 -9.75 14.24 -3.27
N ASN A 125 -10.90 14.42 -3.91
CA ASN A 125 -11.45 13.46 -4.87
C ASN A 125 -10.52 13.26 -6.08
N LEU A 126 -9.94 14.33 -6.62
CA LEU A 126 -8.97 14.24 -7.71
C LEU A 126 -7.72 13.46 -7.31
N LYS A 127 -7.21 13.65 -6.09
CA LYS A 127 -6.08 12.88 -5.56
C LYS A 127 -6.46 11.41 -5.38
N ALA A 128 -7.64 11.11 -4.83
CA ALA A 128 -8.14 9.74 -4.68
C ALA A 128 -8.21 9.01 -6.02
N VAL A 129 -8.74 9.68 -7.06
CA VAL A 129 -8.78 9.13 -8.43
C VAL A 129 -7.39 8.86 -8.98
N LYS A 130 -6.42 9.78 -8.75
CA LYS A 130 -5.03 9.57 -9.19
C LYS A 130 -4.41 8.35 -8.52
N TYR A 131 -4.60 8.17 -7.22
CA TYR A 131 -4.12 6.98 -6.50
C TYR A 131 -4.74 5.69 -7.02
N LEU A 132 -6.06 5.66 -7.25
CA LEU A 132 -6.74 4.48 -7.78
C LEU A 132 -6.31 4.15 -9.22
N ASN A 133 -6.05 5.15 -10.05
CA ASN A 133 -5.51 4.95 -11.39
C ASN A 133 -4.09 4.39 -11.35
N ALA A 134 -3.22 4.91 -10.47
CA ALA A 134 -1.87 4.39 -10.28
C ALA A 134 -1.91 2.94 -9.79
N PHE A 135 -2.77 2.64 -8.83
CA PHE A 135 -2.99 1.29 -8.31
C PHE A 135 -3.46 0.33 -9.39
N SER A 136 -4.48 0.74 -10.17
CA SER A 136 -4.99 -0.06 -11.29
C SER A 136 -3.92 -0.33 -12.36
N LYS A 137 -3.05 0.66 -12.63
CA LYS A 137 -1.94 0.50 -13.57
C LYS A 137 -0.93 -0.53 -13.06
N LEU A 138 -0.48 -0.41 -11.81
CA LEU A 138 0.47 -1.39 -11.23
C LEU A 138 -0.08 -2.81 -11.24
N LEU A 139 -1.36 -3.00 -10.93
CA LEU A 139 -1.99 -4.32 -11.00
C LEU A 139 -2.05 -4.90 -12.43
N LYS A 140 -2.17 -4.05 -13.44
CA LYS A 140 -2.16 -4.49 -14.84
C LYS A 140 -0.76 -4.82 -15.32
N ASP A 141 0.24 -4.10 -14.84
CA ASP A 141 1.64 -4.30 -15.22
C ASP A 141 2.21 -5.59 -14.60
N GLU A 142 1.66 -6.05 -13.45
CA GLU A 142 2.06 -7.29 -12.77
C GLU A 142 0.88 -8.28 -12.59
N PRO A 143 0.31 -8.84 -13.66
CA PRO A 143 -0.90 -9.68 -13.57
C PRO A 143 -0.69 -11.03 -12.85
N SER A 144 0.56 -11.46 -12.69
CA SER A 144 0.92 -12.70 -11.98
C SER A 144 0.90 -12.53 -10.45
N ARG A 145 0.92 -11.30 -9.95
CA ARG A 145 0.93 -11.00 -8.53
C ARG A 145 -0.49 -11.02 -7.97
N LYS A 146 -0.91 -12.19 -7.46
CA LYS A 146 -2.28 -12.40 -6.99
C LYS A 146 -2.50 -12.00 -5.53
N ASN A 147 -1.46 -12.09 -4.69
CA ASN A 147 -1.56 -11.85 -3.25
C ASN A 147 -0.36 -11.03 -2.77
N LEU A 148 -0.63 -10.10 -1.86
CA LEU A 148 0.38 -9.48 -1.02
C LEU A 148 0.52 -10.28 0.26
N VAL A 149 1.75 -10.52 0.66
CA VAL A 149 2.08 -11.23 1.89
C VAL A 149 2.92 -10.32 2.79
N VAL A 150 2.97 -10.64 4.07
CA VAL A 150 3.70 -9.84 5.05
C VAL A 150 5.19 -9.67 4.68
N SER A 151 5.81 -10.68 4.05
CA SER A 151 7.19 -10.58 3.56
C SER A 151 7.40 -9.54 2.45
N ASP A 152 6.34 -9.05 1.82
CA ASP A 152 6.42 -7.97 0.82
C ASP A 152 6.53 -6.58 1.47
N THR A 153 6.24 -6.48 2.77
CA THR A 153 6.24 -5.21 3.50
C THR A 153 7.63 -4.76 3.94
N PHE A 154 8.59 -5.68 4.02
CA PHE A 154 9.94 -5.38 4.49
C PHE A 154 10.99 -6.27 3.80
N ASN A 155 12.23 -5.77 3.78
CA ASN A 155 13.42 -6.52 3.42
C ASN A 155 14.23 -6.79 4.68
N LEU A 156 14.88 -7.95 4.76
CA LEU A 156 15.80 -8.27 5.85
C LEU A 156 17.24 -8.00 5.42
N GLN A 157 18.00 -7.34 6.28
CA GLN A 157 19.44 -7.26 6.17
C GLN A 157 20.10 -7.92 7.38
N PHE A 158 21.25 -8.50 7.12
CA PHE A 158 22.07 -9.24 8.07
C PHE A 158 23.44 -8.56 8.20
N ARG A 159 24.00 -8.61 9.38
CA ARG A 159 25.38 -8.19 9.66
C ARG A 159 26.00 -9.24 10.55
N ILE A 160 27.16 -9.72 10.17
CA ILE A 160 27.91 -10.71 10.94
C ILE A 160 29.29 -10.12 11.25
N ILE A 161 29.70 -10.19 12.51
CA ILE A 161 31.04 -9.81 12.94
C ILE A 161 31.75 -11.09 13.36
N GLU A 162 32.70 -11.51 12.54
CA GLU A 162 33.54 -12.69 12.76
C GLU A 162 34.97 -12.22 13.09
N ASN A 163 35.45 -12.46 14.32
CA ASN A 163 36.72 -11.97 14.80
C ASN A 163 36.87 -10.45 14.58
N ASP A 164 37.72 -10.05 13.63
CA ASP A 164 37.98 -8.66 13.25
C ASP A 164 37.37 -8.31 11.88
N ASN A 165 36.62 -9.24 11.29
CA ASN A 165 35.95 -9.04 10.00
C ASN A 165 34.45 -8.70 10.21
N ASP A 166 34.05 -7.52 9.75
CA ASP A 166 32.69 -7.06 9.75
C ASP A 166 32.14 -7.11 8.32
N THR A 167 31.09 -7.90 8.09
CA THR A 167 30.48 -8.06 6.77
C THR A 167 29.77 -6.80 6.28
N GLY A 168 29.50 -5.86 7.20
CA GLY A 168 28.52 -4.82 6.95
C GLY A 168 27.09 -5.37 6.79
N TRP A 169 26.16 -4.52 6.41
CA TRP A 169 24.77 -4.92 6.19
C TRP A 169 24.57 -5.50 4.78
N VAL A 170 24.15 -6.76 4.71
CA VAL A 170 23.93 -7.50 3.46
C VAL A 170 22.52 -8.09 3.41
N GLU A 171 21.96 -8.22 2.21
CA GLU A 171 20.63 -8.82 2.01
C GLU A 171 20.68 -10.35 1.90
N LYS A 172 21.83 -10.89 1.59
CA LYS A 172 22.03 -12.35 1.46
C LYS A 172 23.30 -12.75 2.19
N ILE A 173 23.19 -13.78 3.01
CA ILE A 173 24.31 -14.31 3.79
C ILE A 173 25.26 -15.15 2.92
N ALA A 174 24.81 -15.58 1.73
CA ALA A 174 25.60 -16.46 0.87
C ALA A 174 26.96 -15.84 0.52
N ASN A 175 28.05 -16.56 0.88
CA ASN A 175 29.45 -16.22 0.60
C ASN A 175 30.03 -15.02 1.40
N VAL A 176 29.46 -14.70 2.55
CA VAL A 176 29.90 -13.54 3.35
C VAL A 176 30.90 -13.95 4.44
N GLY A 177 30.88 -15.19 4.87
CA GLY A 177 31.76 -15.75 5.91
C GLY A 177 32.69 -16.86 5.39
N SER A 178 33.48 -17.40 6.27
CA SER A 178 34.21 -18.65 6.02
C SER A 178 33.19 -19.81 5.85
N ASP A 179 33.60 -20.90 5.19
CA ASP A 179 32.74 -22.10 5.03
C ASP A 179 32.15 -22.59 6.37
N GLY A 180 32.91 -22.43 7.47
CA GLY A 180 32.45 -22.76 8.82
C GLY A 180 31.38 -21.81 9.35
N THR A 181 31.49 -20.53 9.05
CA THR A 181 30.50 -19.49 9.43
C THR A 181 29.19 -19.68 8.67
N ASP A 182 29.24 -20.02 7.39
CA ASP A 182 28.09 -20.32 6.56
C ASP A 182 27.25 -21.48 7.12
N ILE A 183 27.91 -22.50 7.70
CA ILE A 183 27.24 -23.65 8.33
C ILE A 183 26.57 -23.26 9.65
N LEU A 184 27.18 -22.35 10.42
CA LEU A 184 26.66 -21.94 11.73
C LEU A 184 25.46 -20.98 11.63
N VAL A 185 25.33 -20.27 10.51
CA VAL A 185 24.30 -19.22 10.31
C VAL A 185 23.12 -19.72 9.50
N LYS A 186 23.27 -20.79 8.73
CA LYS A 186 22.15 -21.47 8.02
C LYS A 186 21.33 -22.34 8.92
#